data_2af58dad288799559dce67b4664f8ee8
#
_entry.id   2af58dad288799559dce67b4664f8ee8
#
_cell.length_a   1.000
_cell.length_b   1.000
_cell.length_c   1.000
_cell.angle_alpha   90.00
_cell.angle_beta   90.00
_cell.angle_gamma   90.00
#
_symmetry.space_group_name_H-M   'P 1'
#
loop_
_entity.id
_entity.type
_entity.pdbx_description
1 polymer ?
#
loop_
_entity_poly.entity_id
_entity_poly.type
_entity_poly.pdbx_seq_one_letter_code
_entity_poly.pdbx_strand_id
1 'polypeptide(L)'
;VEEMQGQFAALSAVLSASKTPPDDFIKSKDVTADGIPVRIYKPKDASRTKLPIMVYYHGGGFVLGNLDTEDAWCRYLAKTTPSIVVSVDYRLGPKFKMPVMLEDSLTAFKWVCHPPYLLTSFYANTEAVQVYANAETLGGTKSRIFTAGTSAGGSLALLVTDALIQEGKNSHVKGVITAVPITAHPLSIPEEYKSQYTSYERNGSGVPVADASTLNTFFEAAGCKYDDPMTFVTLSQNLSQFPPTYISTCGKDPLRDDGRVLEAMLKREGVKTKSDNYIGQPHCFWLFPNVNGEEFLANVVKGAQWVVLNSE
;
A
#
# COMPACT_ATOMS: atom_id res chain seq x y z
N VAL A 1 7.73 20.89 -6.93
CA VAL A 1 7.53 19.83 -5.90
C VAL A 1 7.39 20.43 -4.51
N GLU A 2 8.31 21.30 -4.07
CA GLU A 2 8.22 21.94 -2.73
C GLU A 2 6.92 22.73 -2.54
N GLU A 3 6.48 23.47 -3.56
CA GLU A 3 5.19 24.16 -3.52
C GLU A 3 4.02 23.19 -3.41
N MET A 4 4.04 22.09 -4.17
CA MET A 4 3.03 21.02 -4.09
C MET A 4 3.03 20.35 -2.71
N GLN A 5 4.20 20.12 -2.12
CA GLN A 5 4.33 19.59 -0.76
C GLN A 5 3.72 20.54 0.27
N GLY A 6 3.98 21.85 0.13
CA GLY A 6 3.38 22.88 0.99
C GLY A 6 1.86 22.94 0.87
N GLN A 7 1.33 22.94 -0.35
CA GLN A 7 -0.11 22.94 -0.61
C GLN A 7 -0.79 21.66 -0.08
N PHE A 8 -0.16 20.51 -0.29
CA PHE A 8 -0.66 19.22 0.19
C PHE A 8 -0.64 19.15 1.73
N ALA A 9 0.42 19.65 2.37
CA ALA A 9 0.48 19.71 3.83
C ALA A 9 -0.62 20.63 4.40
N ALA A 10 -0.88 21.79 3.77
CA ALA A 10 -1.97 22.67 4.16
C ALA A 10 -3.35 22.01 3.97
N LEU A 11 -3.58 21.35 2.84
CA LEU A 11 -4.81 20.58 2.59
C LEU A 11 -4.98 19.43 3.60
N SER A 12 -3.93 18.68 3.86
CA SER A 12 -3.92 17.59 4.84
C SER A 12 -4.24 18.09 6.25
N ALA A 13 -3.71 19.27 6.65
CA ALA A 13 -4.03 19.89 7.93
C ALA A 13 -5.50 20.31 8.02
N VAL A 14 -6.08 20.86 6.96
CA VAL A 14 -7.51 21.21 6.89
C VAL A 14 -8.39 19.96 6.97
N LEU A 15 -8.05 18.93 6.20
CA LEU A 15 -8.77 17.63 6.24
C LEU A 15 -8.63 16.97 7.62
N SER A 16 -7.48 17.07 8.26
CA SER A 16 -7.25 16.56 9.61
C SER A 16 -8.04 17.33 10.66
N ALA A 17 -8.16 18.66 10.53
CA ALA A 17 -8.96 19.48 11.44
C ALA A 17 -10.47 19.26 11.29
N SER A 18 -10.93 18.84 10.11
CA SER A 18 -12.33 18.49 9.84
C SER A 18 -12.68 17.04 10.23
N LYS A 19 -11.72 16.29 10.77
CA LYS A 19 -11.93 14.89 11.17
C LYS A 19 -13.06 14.79 12.18
N THR A 20 -13.98 13.90 11.88
CA THR A 20 -14.87 13.29 12.86
C THR A 20 -14.02 12.86 14.08
N PRO A 21 -14.50 13.07 15.32
CA PRO A 21 -13.76 12.63 16.51
C PRO A 21 -13.24 11.20 16.32
N PRO A 22 -12.04 10.88 16.83
CA PRO A 22 -11.47 9.55 16.66
C PRO A 22 -12.52 8.51 17.01
N ASP A 23 -12.85 7.64 16.07
CA ASP A 23 -13.81 6.56 16.28
C ASP A 23 -13.42 5.79 17.54
N ASP A 24 -14.32 5.77 18.51
CA ASP A 24 -14.10 5.10 19.80
C ASP A 24 -13.79 3.59 19.67
N PHE A 25 -13.98 3.02 18.48
CA PHE A 25 -13.72 1.59 18.22
C PHE A 25 -12.27 1.26 17.89
N ILE A 26 -11.44 2.24 17.49
CA ILE A 26 -10.04 2.00 17.07
C ILE A 26 -9.08 2.78 17.98
N LYS A 27 -8.16 2.07 18.63
CA LYS A 27 -6.97 2.67 19.26
C LYS A 27 -5.87 2.85 18.23
N SER A 28 -5.20 4.00 18.23
CA SER A 28 -3.99 4.20 17.43
C SER A 28 -2.81 4.58 18.34
N LYS A 29 -1.60 4.19 17.88
CA LYS A 29 -0.34 4.48 18.57
C LYS A 29 0.78 4.63 17.54
N ASP A 30 1.55 5.70 17.65
CA ASP A 30 2.75 5.91 16.87
C ASP A 30 3.94 5.24 17.55
N VAL A 31 4.73 4.51 16.80
CA VAL A 31 5.96 3.82 17.23
C VAL A 31 7.00 3.87 16.12
N THR A 32 8.20 3.37 16.41
CA THR A 32 9.28 3.25 15.42
C THR A 32 9.54 1.79 15.11
N ALA A 33 9.48 1.41 13.85
CA ALA A 33 9.74 0.09 13.31
C ALA A 33 11.15 0.06 12.71
N ASP A 34 12.16 -0.36 13.46
CA ASP A 34 13.58 -0.38 13.07
C ASP A 34 14.05 0.95 12.42
N GLY A 35 13.69 2.08 13.03
CA GLY A 35 14.03 3.42 12.57
C GLY A 35 12.97 4.09 11.69
N ILE A 36 11.97 3.36 11.21
CA ILE A 36 10.90 3.88 10.37
C ILE A 36 9.67 4.23 11.25
N PRO A 37 9.15 5.47 11.20
CA PRO A 37 7.93 5.81 11.93
C PRO A 37 6.73 5.03 11.36
N VAL A 38 5.90 4.50 12.27
CA VAL A 38 4.67 3.79 11.89
C VAL A 38 3.55 4.13 12.85
N ARG A 39 2.31 4.13 12.36
CA ARG A 39 1.10 4.21 13.20
C ARG A 39 0.34 2.90 13.15
N ILE A 40 0.09 2.36 14.34
CA ILE A 40 -0.62 1.10 14.54
C ILE A 40 -2.07 1.41 14.90
N TYR A 41 -3.01 0.85 14.15
CA TYR A 41 -4.45 0.92 14.39
C TYR A 41 -4.95 -0.44 14.82
N LYS A 42 -5.59 -0.50 16.00
CA LYS A 42 -6.07 -1.76 16.58
C LYS A 42 -7.52 -1.61 17.08
N PRO A 43 -8.44 -2.54 16.75
CA PRO A 43 -9.77 -2.57 17.33
C PRO A 43 -9.71 -2.66 18.86
N LYS A 44 -10.52 -1.83 19.57
CA LYS A 44 -10.58 -1.81 21.04
C LYS A 44 -11.15 -3.12 21.60
N ASP A 45 -12.10 -3.71 20.90
CA ASP A 45 -12.68 -5.01 21.28
C ASP A 45 -11.77 -6.15 20.87
N ALA A 46 -10.61 -6.22 21.52
CA ALA A 46 -9.53 -7.17 21.26
C ALA A 46 -9.75 -8.51 22.01
N SER A 47 -10.99 -8.93 22.27
CA SER A 47 -11.30 -10.31 22.66
C SER A 47 -10.84 -11.31 21.57
N ARG A 48 -10.60 -10.83 20.34
CA ARG A 48 -9.98 -11.57 19.23
C ARG A 48 -8.47 -11.49 19.32
N THR A 49 -7.84 -12.56 19.75
CA THR A 49 -6.41 -12.82 19.57
C THR A 49 -6.16 -13.31 18.13
N LYS A 50 -4.95 -13.05 17.59
CA LYS A 50 -4.52 -13.51 16.26
C LYS A 50 -5.25 -12.81 15.08
N LEU A 51 -5.41 -11.49 15.17
CA LEU A 51 -5.96 -10.71 14.07
C LEU A 51 -5.03 -10.77 12.85
N PRO A 52 -5.57 -10.65 11.61
CA PRO A 52 -4.76 -10.33 10.43
C PRO A 52 -4.04 -9.00 10.64
N ILE A 53 -2.88 -8.84 10.01
CA ILE A 53 -2.14 -7.57 10.01
C ILE A 53 -2.04 -7.08 8.57
N MET A 54 -2.42 -5.82 8.33
CA MET A 54 -2.20 -5.12 7.07
C MET A 54 -1.07 -4.11 7.27
N VAL A 55 0.05 -4.29 6.58
CA VAL A 55 1.09 -3.26 6.48
C VAL A 55 0.69 -2.35 5.34
N TYR A 56 0.37 -1.10 5.69
CA TYR A 56 -0.26 -0.14 4.79
C TYR A 56 0.71 0.98 4.40
N TYR A 57 0.77 1.27 3.11
CA TYR A 57 1.58 2.34 2.53
C TYR A 57 0.66 3.40 1.93
N HIS A 58 0.85 4.66 2.35
CA HIS A 58 0.02 5.78 1.88
C HIS A 58 0.31 6.16 0.43
N GLY A 59 -0.65 6.82 -0.20
CA GLY A 59 -0.51 7.42 -1.53
C GLY A 59 0.32 8.70 -1.52
N GLY A 60 0.46 9.33 -2.70
CA GLY A 60 1.14 10.61 -2.85
C GLY A 60 2.32 10.62 -3.81
N GLY A 61 2.36 9.72 -4.81
CA GLY A 61 3.35 9.74 -5.90
C GLY A 61 4.80 9.58 -5.45
N PHE A 62 5.04 8.94 -4.30
CA PHE A 62 6.36 8.83 -3.64
C PHE A 62 6.95 10.16 -3.13
N VAL A 63 6.20 11.26 -3.19
CA VAL A 63 6.65 12.63 -2.93
C VAL A 63 5.83 13.32 -1.85
N LEU A 64 4.57 12.91 -1.70
CA LEU A 64 3.58 13.48 -0.79
C LEU A 64 3.11 12.41 0.20
N GLY A 65 2.47 12.85 1.27
CA GLY A 65 1.84 11.97 2.25
C GLY A 65 2.62 11.85 3.55
N ASN A 66 1.94 11.30 4.54
CA ASN A 66 2.43 10.97 5.86
C ASN A 66 1.38 10.12 6.59
N LEU A 67 1.58 9.80 7.87
CA LEU A 67 0.65 9.00 8.69
C LEU A 67 -0.74 9.63 8.84
N ASP A 68 -0.87 10.97 8.71
CA ASP A 68 -2.15 11.66 8.88
C ASP A 68 -2.99 11.68 7.60
N THR A 69 -2.33 11.56 6.45
CA THR A 69 -2.98 11.68 5.14
C THR A 69 -4.13 10.69 4.95
N GLU A 70 -3.92 9.44 5.37
CA GLU A 70 -4.89 8.36 5.22
C GLU A 70 -5.30 7.74 6.57
N ASP A 71 -5.19 8.51 7.69
CA ASP A 71 -5.56 8.06 9.03
C ASP A 71 -7.02 7.55 9.09
N ALA A 72 -7.95 8.32 8.54
CA ALA A 72 -9.36 7.95 8.52
C ALA A 72 -9.60 6.63 7.75
N TRP A 73 -8.87 6.45 6.65
CA TRP A 73 -8.92 5.22 5.84
C TRP A 73 -8.34 4.02 6.58
N CYS A 74 -7.19 4.17 7.22
CA CYS A 74 -6.58 3.11 8.04
C CYS A 74 -7.48 2.70 9.21
N ARG A 75 -8.16 3.66 9.87
CA ARG A 75 -9.16 3.38 10.92
C ARG A 75 -10.35 2.60 10.36
N TYR A 76 -10.86 3.04 9.21
CA TYR A 76 -11.97 2.37 8.54
C TYR A 76 -11.61 0.92 8.18
N LEU A 77 -10.45 0.68 7.59
CA LEU A 77 -9.96 -0.68 7.30
C LEU A 77 -9.84 -1.52 8.58
N ALA A 78 -9.19 -1.02 9.62
CA ALA A 78 -9.02 -1.75 10.87
C ALA A 78 -10.35 -2.15 11.51
N LYS A 79 -11.38 -1.29 11.39
CA LYS A 79 -12.73 -1.52 11.91
C LYS A 79 -13.50 -2.55 11.08
N THR A 80 -13.52 -2.38 9.75
CA THR A 80 -14.43 -3.12 8.86
C THR A 80 -13.86 -4.45 8.38
N THR A 81 -12.53 -4.63 8.43
CA THR A 81 -11.86 -5.90 8.10
C THR A 81 -11.34 -6.63 9.34
N PRO A 82 -11.87 -6.45 10.55
CA PRO A 82 -11.28 -6.73 11.87
C PRO A 82 -9.80 -7.13 11.83
N SER A 83 -8.94 -6.15 11.62
CA SER A 83 -7.50 -6.34 11.43
C SER A 83 -6.70 -5.30 12.20
N ILE A 84 -5.42 -5.56 12.40
CA ILE A 84 -4.46 -4.53 12.82
C ILE A 84 -3.91 -3.91 11.53
N VAL A 85 -3.94 -2.57 11.44
CA VAL A 85 -3.31 -1.84 10.33
C VAL A 85 -2.05 -1.17 10.85
N VAL A 86 -0.93 -1.36 10.17
CA VAL A 86 0.35 -0.72 10.45
C VAL A 86 0.66 0.20 9.28
N SER A 87 0.35 1.49 9.42
CA SER A 87 0.63 2.52 8.40
C SER A 87 2.07 2.98 8.52
N VAL A 88 2.77 3.03 7.39
CA VAL A 88 4.21 3.28 7.30
C VAL A 88 4.47 4.69 6.78
N ASP A 89 5.29 5.46 7.50
CA ASP A 89 5.77 6.80 7.12
C ASP A 89 7.14 6.67 6.43
N TYR A 90 7.13 6.17 5.21
CA TYR A 90 8.34 5.99 4.42
C TYR A 90 8.90 7.33 3.94
N ARG A 91 10.23 7.45 3.80
CA ARG A 91 10.89 8.67 3.33
C ARG A 91 10.49 9.00 1.89
N LEU A 92 10.43 10.30 1.57
CA LEU A 92 9.83 10.82 0.34
C LEU A 92 10.84 11.58 -0.54
N GLY A 93 10.56 11.58 -1.86
CA GLY A 93 11.18 12.49 -2.81
C GLY A 93 10.77 13.96 -2.56
N PRO A 94 11.55 14.93 -3.05
CA PRO A 94 12.80 14.80 -3.81
C PRO A 94 14.03 14.56 -2.93
N LYS A 95 13.89 14.67 -1.59
CA LYS A 95 15.00 14.51 -0.64
C LYS A 95 15.62 13.11 -0.71
N PHE A 96 14.76 12.11 -0.87
CA PHE A 96 15.17 10.73 -1.07
C PHE A 96 14.70 10.23 -2.44
N LYS A 97 15.37 9.24 -2.99
CA LYS A 97 15.07 8.68 -4.31
C LYS A 97 14.80 7.18 -4.19
N MET A 98 14.05 6.61 -5.15
CA MET A 98 13.99 5.16 -5.26
C MET A 98 15.42 4.59 -5.31
N PRO A 99 15.70 3.47 -4.60
CA PRO A 99 14.74 2.58 -3.93
C PRO A 99 14.49 2.87 -2.43
N VAL A 100 14.89 4.03 -1.88
CA VAL A 100 14.79 4.31 -0.43
C VAL A 100 13.37 4.14 0.11
N MET A 101 12.34 4.50 -0.66
CA MET A 101 10.93 4.31 -0.28
C MET A 101 10.61 2.83 -0.11
N LEU A 102 11.11 2.00 -1.02
CA LEU A 102 10.95 0.54 -0.95
C LEU A 102 11.72 -0.06 0.23
N GLU A 103 12.94 0.40 0.47
CA GLU A 103 13.78 -0.06 1.60
C GLU A 103 13.10 0.21 2.95
N ASP A 104 12.56 1.42 3.15
CA ASP A 104 11.82 1.77 4.36
C ASP A 104 10.55 0.91 4.52
N SER A 105 9.81 0.74 3.43
CA SER A 105 8.59 -0.07 3.39
C SER A 105 8.87 -1.53 3.73
N LEU A 106 9.93 -2.09 3.17
CA LEU A 106 10.38 -3.46 3.44
C LEU A 106 10.90 -3.62 4.88
N THR A 107 11.61 -2.61 5.40
CA THR A 107 12.09 -2.57 6.79
C THR A 107 10.90 -2.63 7.76
N ALA A 108 9.90 -1.78 7.56
CA ALA A 108 8.69 -1.78 8.39
C ALA A 108 7.91 -3.10 8.29
N PHE A 109 7.80 -3.70 7.10
CA PHE A 109 7.19 -5.03 6.94
C PHE A 109 7.96 -6.10 7.71
N LYS A 110 9.28 -6.13 7.56
CA LYS A 110 10.15 -7.09 8.26
C LYS A 110 10.06 -6.93 9.77
N TRP A 111 9.98 -5.70 10.27
CA TRP A 111 9.78 -5.43 11.69
C TRP A 111 8.48 -6.08 12.22
N VAL A 112 7.40 -6.06 11.46
CA VAL A 112 6.16 -6.77 11.84
C VAL A 112 6.38 -8.27 11.93
N CYS A 113 7.20 -8.85 11.04
CA CYS A 113 7.47 -10.29 10.99
C CYS A 113 8.47 -10.79 12.04
N HIS A 114 9.37 -9.92 12.51
CA HIS A 114 10.51 -10.30 13.35
C HIS A 114 10.30 -9.93 14.83
N PRO A 115 10.97 -10.64 15.76
CA PRO A 115 10.95 -10.28 17.18
C PRO A 115 11.68 -8.95 17.43
N PRO A 116 11.32 -8.20 18.50
CA PRO A 116 12.04 -7.01 18.91
C PRO A 116 13.52 -7.31 19.14
N TYR A 117 14.39 -6.54 18.50
CA TYR A 117 15.87 -6.69 18.58
C TYR A 117 16.44 -6.67 20.00
N LEU A 118 15.74 -6.07 20.96
CA LEU A 118 16.20 -5.89 22.35
C LEU A 118 16.28 -7.17 23.20
N LEU A 119 15.77 -8.30 22.72
CA LEU A 119 15.76 -9.54 23.49
C LEU A 119 16.83 -10.56 23.05
N THR A 120 17.48 -10.36 21.92
CA THR A 120 18.44 -11.34 21.38
C THR A 120 19.86 -11.20 21.92
N SER A 121 20.27 -10.02 22.45
CA SER A 121 21.65 -9.80 22.91
C SER A 121 21.89 -10.03 24.40
N PHE A 122 20.86 -10.02 25.25
CA PHE A 122 21.01 -10.11 26.71
C PHE A 122 20.64 -11.45 27.34
N TYR A 123 19.91 -12.33 26.65
CA TYR A 123 19.36 -13.56 27.24
C TYR A 123 19.69 -14.85 26.45
N ALA A 124 20.87 -14.92 25.87
CA ALA A 124 21.32 -16.11 25.13
C ALA A 124 21.44 -17.40 25.99
N ASN A 125 21.26 -17.32 27.32
CA ASN A 125 21.52 -18.43 28.26
C ASN A 125 20.38 -18.75 29.23
N THR A 126 19.14 -18.34 29.00
CA THR A 126 18.03 -18.77 29.85
C THR A 126 16.95 -19.45 29.01
N GLU A 127 16.66 -20.70 29.38
CA GLU A 127 15.53 -21.48 28.84
C GLU A 127 14.22 -20.70 28.93
N ALA A 128 13.46 -20.69 27.82
CA ALA A 128 12.08 -20.21 27.74
C ALA A 128 11.83 -18.68 27.69
N VAL A 129 12.55 -17.91 26.88
CA VAL A 129 11.97 -16.68 26.31
C VAL A 129 11.43 -17.06 24.93
N GLN A 130 10.14 -17.32 24.83
CA GLN A 130 9.44 -17.32 23.54
C GLN A 130 9.53 -15.89 22.99
N VAL A 131 10.47 -15.69 22.05
CA VAL A 131 10.59 -14.44 21.31
C VAL A 131 9.42 -14.36 20.36
N TYR A 132 8.36 -13.68 20.78
CA TYR A 132 7.21 -13.43 19.92
C TYR A 132 7.62 -12.43 18.84
N ALA A 133 7.25 -12.71 17.57
CA ALA A 133 7.29 -11.71 16.52
C ALA A 133 6.49 -10.48 16.93
N ASN A 134 6.83 -9.29 16.39
CA ASN A 134 6.07 -8.08 16.70
C ASN A 134 4.56 -8.25 16.37
N ALA A 135 4.24 -9.05 15.35
CA ALA A 135 2.87 -9.42 15.02
C ALA A 135 2.07 -9.91 16.22
N GLU A 136 2.62 -10.86 17.00
CA GLU A 136 1.95 -11.43 18.19
C GLU A 136 1.88 -10.41 19.33
N THR A 137 2.92 -9.62 19.52
CA THR A 137 2.93 -8.54 20.52
C THR A 137 1.86 -7.48 20.23
N LEU A 138 1.58 -7.23 18.96
CA LEU A 138 0.50 -6.35 18.52
C LEU A 138 -0.89 -6.98 18.74
N GLY A 139 -0.98 -8.29 18.91
CA GLY A 139 -2.23 -9.06 19.04
C GLY A 139 -2.70 -9.65 17.71
N GLY A 140 -1.83 -9.64 16.70
CA GLY A 140 -2.05 -10.29 15.40
C GLY A 140 -1.40 -11.66 15.31
N THR A 141 -1.19 -12.14 14.09
CA THR A 141 -0.45 -13.38 13.83
C THR A 141 0.43 -13.24 12.59
N LYS A 142 1.68 -13.72 12.71
CA LYS A 142 2.64 -13.74 11.59
C LYS A 142 2.21 -14.62 10.41
N SER A 143 1.27 -15.54 10.62
CA SER A 143 0.73 -16.37 9.54
C SER A 143 -0.30 -15.65 8.67
N ARG A 144 -0.70 -14.42 9.00
CA ARG A 144 -1.76 -13.65 8.30
C ARG A 144 -1.36 -12.19 8.15
N ILE A 145 -0.21 -11.93 7.48
CA ILE A 145 0.29 -10.58 7.19
C ILE A 145 0.07 -10.29 5.70
N PHE A 146 -0.48 -9.12 5.43
CA PHE A 146 -0.86 -8.63 4.10
C PHE A 146 -0.19 -7.29 3.84
N THR A 147 0.12 -7.00 2.58
CA THR A 147 0.52 -5.66 2.16
C THR A 147 -0.69 -4.93 1.58
N ALA A 148 -0.83 -3.65 1.87
CA ALA A 148 -1.92 -2.84 1.35
C ALA A 148 -1.48 -1.41 1.05
N GLY A 149 -2.14 -0.72 0.12
CA GLY A 149 -1.84 0.68 -0.15
C GLY A 149 -2.63 1.29 -1.28
N THR A 150 -2.50 2.61 -1.39
CA THR A 150 -3.18 3.45 -2.39
C THR A 150 -2.16 4.11 -3.31
N SER A 151 -2.38 4.15 -4.63
CA SER A 151 -1.53 4.86 -5.60
C SER A 151 -0.06 4.43 -5.49
N ALA A 152 0.87 5.33 -5.23
CA ALA A 152 2.28 5.02 -4.94
C ALA A 152 2.43 4.01 -3.79
N GLY A 153 1.60 4.10 -2.76
CA GLY A 153 1.57 3.10 -1.67
C GLY A 153 1.07 1.74 -2.14
N GLY A 154 0.13 1.70 -3.09
CA GLY A 154 -0.29 0.47 -3.77
C GLY A 154 0.86 -0.17 -4.54
N SER A 155 1.71 0.64 -5.16
CA SER A 155 2.96 0.19 -5.79
C SER A 155 3.92 -0.40 -4.77
N LEU A 156 4.13 0.30 -3.64
CA LEU A 156 5.00 -0.20 -2.57
C LEU A 156 4.49 -1.51 -1.97
N ALA A 157 3.17 -1.70 -1.85
CA ALA A 157 2.59 -2.98 -1.42
C ALA A 157 2.98 -4.14 -2.34
N LEU A 158 2.96 -3.90 -3.66
CA LEU A 158 3.38 -4.86 -4.67
C LEU A 158 4.89 -5.07 -4.67
N LEU A 159 5.68 -3.99 -4.63
CA LEU A 159 7.15 -4.03 -4.66
C LEU A 159 7.74 -4.70 -3.40
N VAL A 160 7.18 -4.44 -2.22
CA VAL A 160 7.56 -5.15 -0.98
C VAL A 160 7.28 -6.65 -1.11
N THR A 161 6.15 -7.02 -1.71
CA THR A 161 5.81 -8.42 -1.98
C THR A 161 6.84 -9.05 -2.93
N ASP A 162 7.18 -8.37 -4.02
CA ASP A 162 8.20 -8.84 -4.98
C ASP A 162 9.58 -8.99 -4.33
N ALA A 163 10.01 -8.00 -3.53
CA ALA A 163 11.27 -8.07 -2.80
C ALA A 163 11.33 -9.25 -1.81
N LEU A 164 10.23 -9.55 -1.12
CA LEU A 164 10.13 -10.72 -0.25
C LEU A 164 10.20 -12.04 -1.02
N ILE A 165 9.64 -12.09 -2.23
CA ILE A 165 9.76 -13.25 -3.11
C ILE A 165 11.22 -13.44 -3.53
N GLN A 166 11.90 -12.37 -3.95
CA GLN A 166 13.32 -12.40 -4.32
C GLN A 166 14.22 -12.88 -3.16
N GLU A 167 13.85 -12.56 -1.91
CA GLU A 167 14.54 -13.03 -0.72
C GLU A 167 14.18 -14.47 -0.32
N GLY A 168 13.30 -15.16 -1.04
CA GLY A 168 12.79 -16.50 -0.67
C GLY A 168 11.86 -16.46 0.55
N LYS A 169 11.25 -15.32 0.86
CA LYS A 169 10.36 -15.08 2.00
C LYS A 169 8.91 -14.86 1.58
N ASN A 170 8.50 -15.38 0.44
CA ASN A 170 7.13 -15.27 -0.10
C ASN A 170 6.06 -15.75 0.90
N SER A 171 6.38 -16.73 1.76
CA SER A 171 5.47 -17.21 2.79
C SER A 171 5.11 -16.18 3.87
N HIS A 172 5.86 -15.08 3.98
CA HIS A 172 5.61 -14.02 4.97
C HIS A 172 4.46 -13.10 4.57
N VAL A 173 4.21 -12.92 3.28
CA VAL A 173 3.10 -12.10 2.76
C VAL A 173 2.01 -13.02 2.22
N LYS A 174 0.79 -12.85 2.72
CA LYS A 174 -0.35 -13.73 2.42
C LYS A 174 -1.30 -13.18 1.38
N GLY A 175 -1.15 -11.92 0.99
CA GLY A 175 -1.93 -11.29 -0.05
C GLY A 175 -1.63 -9.81 -0.19
N VAL A 176 -2.07 -9.24 -1.30
CA VAL A 176 -1.90 -7.82 -1.64
C VAL A 176 -3.25 -7.16 -1.85
N ILE A 177 -3.45 -5.98 -1.27
CA ILE A 177 -4.64 -5.16 -1.45
C ILE A 177 -4.19 -3.80 -1.99
N THR A 178 -4.46 -3.51 -3.25
CA THR A 178 -3.99 -2.28 -3.88
C THR A 178 -5.10 -1.50 -4.57
N ALA A 179 -5.12 -0.19 -4.32
CA ALA A 179 -6.05 0.74 -4.95
C ALA A 179 -5.31 1.70 -5.87
N VAL A 180 -5.74 1.78 -7.12
CA VAL A 180 -5.21 2.67 -8.18
C VAL A 180 -3.69 2.72 -8.24
N PRO A 181 -2.98 1.56 -8.28
CA PRO A 181 -1.53 1.51 -8.14
C PRO A 181 -0.79 2.08 -9.35
N ILE A 182 0.42 2.60 -9.12
CA ILE A 182 1.43 2.85 -10.16
C ILE A 182 2.20 1.54 -10.36
N THR A 183 2.06 0.87 -11.49
CA THR A 183 2.68 -0.45 -11.72
C THR A 183 3.57 -0.51 -12.93
N ALA A 184 3.44 0.45 -13.83
CA ALA A 184 4.11 0.50 -15.10
C ALA A 184 4.50 1.94 -15.46
N HIS A 185 5.50 2.09 -16.32
CA HIS A 185 5.78 3.36 -16.97
C HIS A 185 5.39 3.29 -18.46
N PRO A 186 4.82 4.34 -19.06
CA PRO A 186 4.39 4.31 -20.48
C PRO A 186 5.48 3.86 -21.47
N LEU A 187 6.75 4.11 -21.14
CA LEU A 187 7.90 3.73 -22.00
C LEU A 187 8.35 2.27 -21.82
N SER A 188 7.87 1.56 -20.80
CA SER A 188 8.30 0.19 -20.47
C SER A 188 7.18 -0.82 -20.45
N ILE A 189 6.05 -0.50 -21.05
CA ILE A 189 4.94 -1.45 -21.17
C ILE A 189 5.37 -2.64 -22.04
N PRO A 190 5.17 -3.91 -21.58
CA PRO A 190 5.43 -5.08 -22.39
C PRO A 190 4.66 -5.04 -23.71
N GLU A 191 5.30 -5.46 -24.81
CA GLU A 191 4.80 -5.29 -26.20
C GLU A 191 3.37 -5.81 -26.37
N GLU A 192 3.08 -6.96 -25.80
CA GLU A 192 1.76 -7.61 -25.87
C GLU A 192 0.63 -6.83 -25.19
N TYR A 193 0.95 -5.87 -24.30
CA TYR A 193 -0.03 -5.04 -23.60
C TYR A 193 -0.11 -3.60 -24.12
N LYS A 194 0.80 -3.16 -25.00
CA LYS A 194 0.83 -1.78 -25.51
C LYS A 194 -0.49 -1.33 -26.13
N SER A 195 -1.16 -2.18 -26.90
CA SER A 195 -2.44 -1.85 -27.53
C SER A 195 -3.58 -1.62 -26.51
N GLN A 196 -3.45 -2.17 -25.32
CA GLN A 196 -4.42 -2.06 -24.22
C GLN A 196 -4.08 -0.92 -23.25
N TYR A 197 -2.84 -0.45 -23.23
CA TYR A 197 -2.35 0.62 -22.36
C TYR A 197 -2.59 1.98 -23.01
N THR A 198 -3.77 2.53 -22.83
CA THR A 198 -4.25 3.76 -23.47
C THR A 198 -4.65 4.87 -22.48
N SER A 199 -4.79 4.54 -21.19
CA SER A 199 -5.32 5.47 -20.21
C SER A 199 -4.39 6.65 -19.92
N TYR A 200 -3.07 6.44 -19.98
CA TYR A 200 -2.09 7.49 -19.75
C TYR A 200 -2.22 8.63 -20.78
N GLU A 201 -2.52 8.29 -22.05
CA GLU A 201 -2.78 9.26 -23.10
C GLU A 201 -4.19 9.85 -22.99
N ARG A 202 -5.22 8.98 -22.88
CA ARG A 202 -6.63 9.39 -22.93
C ARG A 202 -7.08 10.19 -21.72
N ASN A 203 -6.52 9.91 -20.54
CA ASN A 203 -6.86 10.54 -19.27
C ASN A 203 -5.68 11.40 -18.75
N GLY A 204 -4.66 11.64 -19.57
CA GLY A 204 -3.43 12.34 -19.15
C GLY A 204 -3.59 13.84 -18.96
N SER A 205 -4.76 14.42 -19.23
CA SER A 205 -5.05 15.84 -19.00
C SER A 205 -6.50 16.06 -18.61
N GLY A 206 -6.78 17.19 -17.94
CA GLY A 206 -8.13 17.57 -17.56
C GLY A 206 -8.74 16.71 -16.45
N VAL A 207 -7.94 15.94 -15.74
CA VAL A 207 -8.34 15.15 -14.57
C VAL A 207 -7.73 15.74 -13.30
N PRO A 208 -8.44 15.66 -12.16
CA PRO A 208 -7.91 16.14 -10.90
C PRO A 208 -6.83 15.19 -10.34
N VAL A 209 -5.91 15.72 -9.54
CA VAL A 209 -4.89 15.04 -8.72
C VAL A 209 -3.72 14.44 -9.50
N ALA A 210 -3.94 13.56 -10.46
CA ALA A 210 -2.88 12.79 -11.08
C ALA A 210 -3.00 12.79 -12.61
N ASP A 211 -2.80 13.95 -13.24
CA ASP A 211 -2.59 14.00 -14.69
C ASP A 211 -1.18 13.55 -15.09
N ALA A 212 -0.94 13.34 -16.38
CA ALA A 212 0.36 12.87 -16.89
C ALA A 212 1.52 13.78 -16.51
N SER A 213 1.31 15.11 -16.49
CA SER A 213 2.32 16.09 -16.09
C SER A 213 2.70 15.96 -14.62
N THR A 214 1.70 15.82 -13.78
CA THR A 214 1.88 15.60 -12.32
C THR A 214 2.61 14.26 -12.06
N LEU A 215 2.21 13.18 -12.74
CA LEU A 215 2.86 11.88 -12.61
C LEU A 215 4.33 11.93 -13.05
N ASN A 216 4.64 12.57 -14.18
CA ASN A 216 6.02 12.76 -14.63
C ASN A 216 6.85 13.56 -13.61
N THR A 217 6.28 14.63 -13.05
CA THR A 217 6.93 15.43 -11.99
C THR A 217 7.22 14.57 -10.75
N PHE A 218 6.31 13.68 -10.37
CA PHE A 218 6.52 12.75 -9.24
C PHE A 218 7.61 11.72 -9.55
N PHE A 219 7.60 11.13 -10.75
CA PHE A 219 8.63 10.16 -11.17
C PHE A 219 10.02 10.79 -11.18
N GLU A 220 10.16 11.97 -11.73
CA GLU A 220 11.42 12.72 -11.72
C GLU A 220 11.86 13.04 -10.29
N ALA A 221 10.97 13.59 -9.48
CA ALA A 221 11.24 13.95 -8.09
C ALA A 221 11.61 12.74 -7.23
N ALA A 222 10.98 11.59 -7.44
CA ALA A 222 11.29 10.34 -6.74
C ALA A 222 12.48 9.57 -7.36
N GLY A 223 13.01 10.02 -8.51
CA GLY A 223 14.12 9.35 -9.20
C GLY A 223 13.74 8.00 -9.80
N CYS A 224 12.47 7.86 -10.20
CA CYS A 224 11.97 6.65 -10.85
C CYS A 224 12.60 6.50 -12.24
N LYS A 225 13.14 5.32 -12.54
CA LYS A 225 13.65 4.97 -13.86
C LYS A 225 12.64 4.06 -14.54
N TYR A 226 12.29 4.36 -15.79
CA TYR A 226 11.22 3.65 -16.51
C TYR A 226 11.47 2.15 -16.69
N ASP A 227 12.72 1.71 -16.64
CA ASP A 227 13.17 0.33 -16.85
C ASP A 227 13.59 -0.37 -15.53
N ASP A 228 13.26 0.21 -14.37
CA ASP A 228 13.65 -0.31 -13.06
C ASP A 228 12.52 -1.15 -12.42
N PRO A 229 12.73 -2.48 -12.25
CA PRO A 229 11.76 -3.35 -11.58
C PRO A 229 11.57 -3.04 -10.09
N MET A 230 12.48 -2.30 -9.44
CA MET A 230 12.30 -1.79 -8.07
C MET A 230 11.35 -0.59 -8.01
N THR A 231 10.91 -0.10 -9.15
CA THR A 231 9.92 0.99 -9.26
C THR A 231 8.62 0.51 -9.90
N PHE A 232 8.71 -0.32 -10.92
CA PHE A 232 7.56 -0.78 -11.71
C PHE A 232 7.44 -2.30 -11.71
N VAL A 233 6.50 -2.81 -10.93
CA VAL A 233 6.32 -4.25 -10.68
C VAL A 233 5.98 -5.06 -11.94
N THR A 234 5.44 -4.43 -12.98
CA THR A 234 5.20 -5.10 -14.28
C THR A 234 6.50 -5.56 -14.97
N LEU A 235 7.65 -5.11 -14.53
CA LEU A 235 8.97 -5.57 -14.98
C LEU A 235 9.51 -6.76 -14.17
N SER A 236 8.81 -7.17 -13.09
CA SER A 236 9.24 -8.29 -12.24
C SER A 236 9.17 -9.62 -12.99
N GLN A 237 10.14 -10.49 -12.70
CA GLN A 237 10.19 -11.88 -13.17
C GLN A 237 9.52 -12.87 -12.18
N ASN A 238 8.95 -12.36 -11.08
CA ASN A 238 8.46 -13.17 -9.98
C ASN A 238 6.94 -13.21 -9.88
N LEU A 239 6.21 -12.68 -10.86
CA LEU A 239 4.75 -12.53 -10.82
C LEU A 239 4.02 -13.85 -10.53
N SER A 240 4.54 -14.98 -11.03
CA SER A 240 3.96 -16.32 -10.78
C SER A 240 3.95 -16.73 -9.30
N GLN A 241 4.76 -16.08 -8.44
CA GLN A 241 4.86 -16.39 -7.01
C GLN A 241 4.05 -15.42 -6.14
N PHE A 242 3.34 -14.48 -6.75
CA PHE A 242 2.52 -13.52 -6.00
C PHE A 242 1.36 -14.24 -5.28
N PRO A 243 1.03 -13.80 -4.07
CA PRO A 243 -0.15 -14.28 -3.36
C PRO A 243 -1.43 -13.71 -3.97
N PRO A 244 -2.63 -14.14 -3.52
CA PRO A 244 -3.89 -13.55 -3.94
C PRO A 244 -3.87 -12.03 -3.88
N THR A 245 -4.24 -11.37 -4.98
CA THR A 245 -4.10 -9.93 -5.15
C THR A 245 -5.44 -9.28 -5.52
N TYR A 246 -5.86 -8.27 -4.75
CA TYR A 246 -6.97 -7.39 -5.08
C TYR A 246 -6.48 -6.08 -5.66
N ILE A 247 -7.09 -5.66 -6.77
CA ILE A 247 -6.72 -4.44 -7.50
C ILE A 247 -7.98 -3.62 -7.78
N SER A 248 -8.01 -2.34 -7.38
CA SER A 248 -9.05 -1.43 -7.84
C SER A 248 -8.50 -0.38 -8.79
N THR A 249 -9.30 0.02 -9.78
CA THR A 249 -8.95 1.00 -10.81
C THR A 249 -10.07 2.00 -11.04
N CYS A 250 -9.75 3.17 -11.58
CA CYS A 250 -10.71 4.22 -11.90
C CYS A 250 -10.74 4.50 -13.41
N GLY A 251 -11.93 4.64 -13.99
CA GLY A 251 -12.13 4.72 -15.44
C GLY A 251 -11.55 5.98 -16.10
N LYS A 252 -11.46 7.09 -15.36
CA LYS A 252 -10.90 8.38 -15.78
C LYS A 252 -9.50 8.66 -15.20
N ASP A 253 -8.82 7.62 -14.75
CA ASP A 253 -7.49 7.70 -14.17
C ASP A 253 -6.43 7.41 -15.26
N PRO A 254 -5.36 8.20 -15.39
CA PRO A 254 -4.20 7.84 -16.21
C PRO A 254 -3.61 6.46 -15.85
N LEU A 255 -3.66 6.08 -14.56
CA LEU A 255 -3.16 4.81 -14.03
C LEU A 255 -4.16 3.66 -14.14
N ARG A 256 -5.31 3.85 -14.80
CA ARG A 256 -6.30 2.77 -15.00
C ARG A 256 -5.68 1.52 -15.60
N ASP A 257 -4.90 1.70 -16.65
CA ASP A 257 -4.36 0.56 -17.39
C ASP A 257 -3.11 -0.03 -16.73
N ASP A 258 -2.48 0.67 -15.78
CA ASP A 258 -1.49 0.12 -14.85
C ASP A 258 -2.06 -1.08 -14.09
N GLY A 259 -3.20 -0.88 -13.41
CA GLY A 259 -3.85 -1.94 -12.68
C GLY A 259 -4.40 -3.05 -13.58
N ARG A 260 -4.91 -2.73 -14.77
CA ARG A 260 -5.44 -3.71 -15.73
C ARG A 260 -4.36 -4.58 -16.35
N VAL A 261 -3.23 -3.99 -16.73
CA VAL A 261 -2.08 -4.74 -17.28
C VAL A 261 -1.52 -5.65 -16.21
N LEU A 262 -1.31 -5.13 -14.99
CA LEU A 262 -0.86 -5.97 -13.88
C LEU A 262 -1.81 -7.14 -13.62
N GLU A 263 -3.12 -6.91 -13.58
CA GLU A 263 -4.11 -7.98 -13.38
C GLU A 263 -4.01 -9.05 -14.50
N ALA A 264 -3.88 -8.62 -15.76
CA ALA A 264 -3.75 -9.53 -16.89
C ALA A 264 -2.45 -10.36 -16.78
N MET A 265 -1.33 -9.74 -16.40
CA MET A 265 -0.06 -10.43 -16.18
C MET A 265 -0.16 -11.45 -15.04
N LEU A 266 -0.71 -11.07 -13.89
CA LEU A 266 -0.90 -11.98 -12.75
C LEU A 266 -1.81 -13.17 -13.10
N LYS A 267 -2.91 -12.93 -13.82
CA LYS A 267 -3.81 -13.99 -14.29
C LYS A 267 -3.10 -14.97 -15.24
N ARG A 268 -2.28 -14.44 -16.16
CA ARG A 268 -1.47 -15.28 -17.07
C ARG A 268 -0.52 -16.19 -16.31
N GLU A 269 0.03 -15.70 -15.21
CA GLU A 269 0.92 -16.46 -14.32
C GLU A 269 0.16 -17.38 -13.33
N GLY A 270 -1.17 -17.48 -13.42
CA GLY A 270 -1.98 -18.35 -12.58
C GLY A 270 -2.28 -17.81 -11.18
N VAL A 271 -1.96 -16.55 -10.92
CA VAL A 271 -2.22 -15.91 -9.62
C VAL A 271 -3.71 -15.60 -9.47
N LYS A 272 -4.28 -15.90 -8.30
CA LYS A 272 -5.66 -15.53 -7.97
C LYS A 272 -5.76 -14.01 -7.86
N THR A 273 -6.61 -13.40 -8.70
CA THR A 273 -6.86 -11.95 -8.65
C THR A 273 -8.35 -11.66 -8.52
N LYS A 274 -8.66 -10.54 -7.90
CA LYS A 274 -9.99 -9.91 -7.90
C LYS A 274 -9.81 -8.43 -8.18
N SER A 275 -10.68 -7.86 -9.02
CA SER A 275 -10.60 -6.44 -9.35
C SER A 275 -11.96 -5.76 -9.37
N ASP A 276 -11.94 -4.45 -9.10
CA ASP A 276 -13.07 -3.53 -9.30
C ASP A 276 -12.62 -2.33 -10.14
N ASN A 277 -13.50 -1.86 -11.02
CA ASN A 277 -13.23 -0.69 -11.85
C ASN A 277 -14.38 0.32 -11.76
N TYR A 278 -14.06 1.54 -11.32
CA TYR A 278 -15.03 2.63 -11.11
C TYR A 278 -15.15 3.48 -12.37
N ILE A 279 -16.11 3.13 -13.24
CA ILE A 279 -16.35 3.81 -14.52
C ILE A 279 -16.65 5.30 -14.28
N GLY A 280 -15.95 6.18 -15.02
CA GLY A 280 -16.17 7.63 -14.92
C GLY A 280 -15.50 8.33 -13.75
N GLN A 281 -14.93 7.61 -12.79
CA GLN A 281 -14.26 8.18 -11.63
C GLN A 281 -12.77 8.48 -11.91
N PRO A 282 -12.25 9.62 -11.43
CA PRO A 282 -10.84 9.96 -11.50
C PRO A 282 -10.02 9.28 -10.40
N HIS A 283 -8.70 9.46 -10.45
CA HIS A 283 -7.77 8.97 -9.45
C HIS A 283 -8.17 9.40 -8.03
N CYS A 284 -8.22 8.46 -7.10
CA CYS A 284 -8.53 8.71 -5.68
C CYS A 284 -9.86 9.48 -5.45
N PHE A 285 -10.88 9.28 -6.28
CA PHE A 285 -12.15 10.03 -6.22
C PHE A 285 -12.81 10.04 -4.83
N TRP A 286 -12.63 9.00 -4.04
CA TRP A 286 -13.19 8.86 -2.70
C TRP A 286 -12.61 9.85 -1.67
N LEU A 287 -11.54 10.55 -2.01
CA LEU A 287 -10.94 11.60 -1.18
C LEU A 287 -11.58 12.97 -1.43
N PHE A 288 -12.40 13.13 -2.48
CA PHE A 288 -12.97 14.43 -2.82
C PHE A 288 -14.20 14.75 -1.96
N PRO A 289 -14.30 15.97 -1.44
CA PRO A 289 -15.50 16.43 -0.79
C PRO A 289 -16.70 16.35 -1.78
N ASN A 290 -17.86 15.93 -1.30
CA ASN A 290 -19.09 15.80 -2.09
C ASN A 290 -19.10 14.68 -3.15
N VAL A 291 -18.12 13.78 -3.16
CA VAL A 291 -18.15 12.56 -3.96
C VAL A 291 -18.52 11.38 -3.06
N ASN A 292 -19.52 10.60 -3.48
CA ASN A 292 -19.88 9.39 -2.73
C ASN A 292 -18.82 8.30 -2.95
N GLY A 293 -17.99 8.07 -1.94
CA GLY A 293 -16.98 7.02 -1.92
C GLY A 293 -17.43 5.71 -1.27
N GLU A 294 -18.69 5.59 -0.81
CA GLU A 294 -19.18 4.43 -0.04
C GLU A 294 -19.03 3.11 -0.80
N GLU A 295 -19.34 3.11 -2.10
CA GLU A 295 -19.19 1.93 -2.94
C GLU A 295 -17.74 1.46 -3.01
N PHE A 296 -16.80 2.39 -3.21
CA PHE A 296 -15.35 2.11 -3.19
C PHE A 296 -14.95 1.50 -1.84
N LEU A 297 -15.31 2.15 -0.75
CA LEU A 297 -14.97 1.71 0.60
C LEU A 297 -15.49 0.30 0.86
N ALA A 298 -16.77 0.02 0.52
CA ALA A 298 -17.37 -1.29 0.69
C ALA A 298 -16.71 -2.36 -0.19
N ASN A 299 -16.34 -2.04 -1.42
CA ASN A 299 -15.73 -3.00 -2.34
C ASN A 299 -14.28 -3.32 -1.96
N VAL A 300 -13.49 -2.33 -1.52
CA VAL A 300 -12.12 -2.60 -1.01
C VAL A 300 -12.17 -3.49 0.24
N VAL A 301 -13.14 -3.30 1.13
CA VAL A 301 -13.36 -4.21 2.28
C VAL A 301 -13.68 -5.63 1.81
N LYS A 302 -14.60 -5.80 0.85
CA LYS A 302 -14.91 -7.12 0.25
C LYS A 302 -13.69 -7.72 -0.47
N GLY A 303 -12.89 -6.87 -1.14
CA GLY A 303 -11.61 -7.24 -1.75
C GLY A 303 -10.61 -7.76 -0.73
N ALA A 304 -10.41 -7.03 0.37
CA ALA A 304 -9.54 -7.43 1.46
C ALA A 304 -10.00 -8.74 2.12
N GLN A 305 -11.30 -8.89 2.38
CA GLN A 305 -11.87 -10.15 2.89
C GLN A 305 -11.66 -11.32 1.92
N TRP A 306 -11.83 -11.08 0.61
CA TRP A 306 -11.58 -12.09 -0.41
C TRP A 306 -10.10 -12.51 -0.44
N VAL A 307 -9.16 -11.57 -0.34
CA VAL A 307 -7.71 -11.86 -0.26
C VAL A 307 -7.43 -12.74 0.96
N VAL A 308 -7.95 -12.38 2.14
CA VAL A 308 -7.78 -13.16 3.37
C VAL A 308 -8.32 -14.59 3.23
N LEU A 309 -9.48 -14.76 2.60
CA LEU A 309 -10.10 -16.09 2.41
C LEU A 309 -9.37 -16.97 1.37
N ASN A 310 -8.63 -16.36 0.44
CA ASN A 310 -7.92 -17.08 -0.63
C ASN A 310 -6.42 -17.27 -0.35
N SER A 311 -5.94 -16.82 0.81
CA SER A 311 -4.54 -16.87 1.23
C SER A 311 -4.15 -18.15 1.99
N GLU A 312 -5.11 -19.06 2.20
CA GLU A 312 -4.91 -20.36 2.87
C GLU A 312 -4.48 -21.45 1.88
#